data_b6445f6f06382f909cc8f7bb068f4d56
#
_entry.id   b6445f6f06382f909cc8f7bb068f4d56
#
_cell.length_a   1.000
_cell.length_b   1.000
_cell.length_c   1.000
_cell.angle_alpha   90.00
_cell.angle_beta   90.00
_cell.angle_gamma   90.00
#
_symmetry.space_group_name_H-M   'P 1'
#
loop_
_entity.id
_entity.type
_entity.pdbx_description
1 polymer ?
#
loop_
_entity_poly.entity_id
_entity_poly.type
_entity_poly.pdbx_seq_one_letter_code
_entity_poly.pdbx_strand_id
1 'polypeptide(L)'
;MKKLNENEKIIVKNVFAAFAVKGAALIISFISTPLFLRFFNEDKAILGIWYTLLSILMWFMTFDLGIGNGIRNRLVNSFAKNDQTEAKKIISSGIFSNLIVTAVLTLIGFLLIGILDLNKVLNIPSETLSIGTLRSSAILVFTAIMLRFLLTVISAVFYAIQKSFVNNLLTLCSSILQLLFILIFDFDTPEKALFYLALGYLITSNLPILVAGVIIFATKLRQCAPSVRHIDRQHISGVMGVGSVFFACQIMYMLMMNTNEALISNLFDPKYTTDYTFYFKLTSLISTLLTLAMTPIWSVVTKAIAEKNYVWIKKLYRVLKLIALGAVALEFLLIPFLQPIMNIWLGESSITVNYGTAVAFACFGSVFIYTGILSTVVCGMARMKLQTISYSIASVARFILIFIFAQFGGSWDIVVWSTALVLLPYCIIQHIDLDIYFNNKIKEGQQQ
;
A
#
# COMPACT_ATOMS: atom_id res chain seq x y z
N MET A 1 -35.95 12.39 -0.13
CA MET A 1 -34.89 11.38 0.14
C MET A 1 -35.55 9.99 0.03
N LYS A 2 -35.14 9.18 -0.96
CA LYS A 2 -35.60 7.77 -1.06
C LYS A 2 -35.14 7.02 0.19
N LYS A 3 -36.06 6.35 0.89
CA LYS A 3 -35.70 5.45 2.00
C LYS A 3 -34.80 4.35 1.43
N LEU A 4 -33.58 4.26 1.94
CA LEU A 4 -32.61 3.22 1.60
C LEU A 4 -33.21 1.85 1.91
N ASN A 5 -33.07 0.91 0.96
CA ASN A 5 -33.45 -0.49 1.14
C ASN A 5 -32.57 -1.14 2.22
N GLU A 6 -33.00 -2.23 2.87
CA GLU A 6 -32.21 -2.88 3.93
C GLU A 6 -30.79 -3.24 3.50
N ASN A 7 -30.63 -3.76 2.27
CA ASN A 7 -29.33 -4.06 1.70
C ASN A 7 -28.44 -2.80 1.52
N GLU A 8 -29.05 -1.68 1.13
CA GLU A 8 -28.35 -0.40 0.99
C GLU A 8 -27.90 0.14 2.36
N LYS A 9 -28.72 -0.03 3.42
CA LYS A 9 -28.34 0.34 4.79
C LYS A 9 -27.15 -0.49 5.30
N ILE A 10 -27.14 -1.80 5.03
CA ILE A 10 -26.04 -2.69 5.40
C ILE A 10 -24.75 -2.27 4.69
N ILE A 11 -24.82 -1.96 3.39
CA ILE A 11 -23.68 -1.49 2.61
C ILE A 11 -23.13 -0.17 3.16
N VAL A 12 -24.01 0.82 3.41
CA VAL A 12 -23.61 2.12 3.97
C VAL A 12 -22.97 1.95 5.35
N LYS A 13 -23.56 1.11 6.22
CA LYS A 13 -22.99 0.80 7.54
C LYS A 13 -21.60 0.16 7.44
N ASN A 14 -21.43 -0.79 6.54
CA ASN A 14 -20.12 -1.47 6.33
C ASN A 14 -19.07 -0.51 5.75
N VAL A 15 -19.46 0.36 4.84
CA VAL A 15 -18.58 1.40 4.29
C VAL A 15 -18.16 2.37 5.38
N PHE A 16 -19.14 2.89 6.18
CA PHE A 16 -18.82 3.79 7.27
C PHE A 16 -17.93 3.15 8.34
N ALA A 17 -18.18 1.89 8.71
CA ALA A 17 -17.34 1.15 9.64
C ALA A 17 -15.92 0.97 9.08
N ALA A 18 -15.78 0.68 7.78
CA ALA A 18 -14.47 0.58 7.13
C ALA A 18 -13.71 1.92 7.15
N PHE A 19 -14.39 3.04 6.93
CA PHE A 19 -13.80 4.38 7.05
C PHE A 19 -13.36 4.70 8.48
N ALA A 20 -14.21 4.41 9.48
CA ALA A 20 -13.87 4.63 10.88
C ALA A 20 -12.66 3.84 11.32
N VAL A 21 -12.58 2.54 10.96
CA VAL A 21 -11.44 1.68 11.29
C VAL A 21 -10.16 2.15 10.58
N LYS A 22 -10.24 2.54 9.31
CA LYS A 22 -9.07 3.10 8.59
C LYS A 22 -8.64 4.44 9.16
N GLY A 23 -9.58 5.31 9.51
CA GLY A 23 -9.28 6.58 10.19
C GLY A 23 -8.58 6.36 11.52
N ALA A 24 -9.05 5.41 12.34
CA ALA A 24 -8.37 5.02 13.58
C ALA A 24 -6.97 4.48 13.33
N ALA A 25 -6.76 3.66 12.29
CA ALA A 25 -5.44 3.15 11.93
C ALA A 25 -4.48 4.28 11.50
N LEU A 26 -4.97 5.30 10.78
CA LEU A 26 -4.20 6.49 10.43
C LEU A 26 -3.78 7.29 11.68
N ILE A 27 -4.70 7.51 12.61
CA ILE A 27 -4.42 8.20 13.87
C ILE A 27 -3.36 7.44 14.66
N ILE A 28 -3.47 6.11 14.79
CA ILE A 28 -2.48 5.28 15.47
C ILE A 28 -1.13 5.37 14.76
N SER A 29 -1.09 5.27 13.44
CA SER A 29 0.14 5.41 12.67
C SER A 29 0.82 6.77 12.89
N PHE A 30 0.01 7.82 12.99
CA PHE A 30 0.51 9.17 13.24
C PHE A 30 1.11 9.31 14.65
N ILE A 31 0.39 8.83 15.67
CA ILE A 31 0.85 8.83 17.08
C ILE A 31 2.09 7.93 17.26
N SER A 32 2.16 6.81 16.54
CA SER A 32 3.29 5.88 16.66
C SER A 32 4.61 6.46 16.17
N THR A 33 4.61 7.45 15.28
CA THR A 33 5.85 7.98 14.68
C THR A 33 6.81 8.60 15.69
N PRO A 34 6.40 9.57 16.53
CA PRO A 34 7.29 10.10 17.56
C PRO A 34 7.66 9.06 18.61
N LEU A 35 6.78 8.08 18.87
CA LEU A 35 7.07 6.99 19.80
C LEU A 35 8.14 6.03 19.24
N PHE A 36 8.14 5.77 17.94
CA PHE A 36 9.23 5.03 17.30
C PHE A 36 10.56 5.75 17.42
N LEU A 37 10.57 7.08 17.26
CA LEU A 37 11.80 7.86 17.40
C LEU A 37 12.34 7.76 18.84
N ARG A 38 11.48 7.91 19.85
CA ARG A 38 11.84 7.71 21.25
C ARG A 38 12.33 6.29 21.55
N PHE A 39 11.66 5.29 20.98
CA PHE A 39 12.03 3.88 21.12
C PHE A 39 13.44 3.58 20.61
N PHE A 40 13.92 4.33 19.63
CA PHE A 40 15.30 4.27 19.14
C PHE A 40 16.24 5.31 19.80
N ASN A 41 15.92 5.80 20.99
CA ASN A 41 16.71 6.79 21.71
C ASN A 41 17.03 8.03 20.84
N GLU A 42 16.07 8.44 20.01
CA GLU A 42 16.14 9.57 19.08
C GLU A 42 17.17 9.39 17.94
N ASP A 43 17.68 8.17 17.74
CA ASP A 43 18.57 7.84 16.63
C ASP A 43 17.77 7.74 15.31
N LYS A 44 17.84 8.84 14.55
CA LYS A 44 17.18 8.94 13.23
C LYS A 44 17.76 7.99 12.19
N ALA A 45 19.04 7.63 12.30
CA ALA A 45 19.68 6.74 11.35
C ALA A 45 19.12 5.31 11.50
N ILE A 46 19.04 4.80 12.73
CA ILE A 46 18.47 3.47 13.00
C ILE A 46 16.96 3.43 12.66
N LEU A 47 16.21 4.49 12.98
CA LEU A 47 14.81 4.60 12.57
C LEU A 47 14.66 4.63 11.05
N GLY A 48 15.55 5.35 10.35
CA GLY A 48 15.59 5.36 8.87
C GLY A 48 15.89 3.99 8.29
N ILE A 49 16.80 3.22 8.90
CA ILE A 49 17.08 1.82 8.53
C ILE A 49 15.83 0.96 8.71
N TRP A 50 15.11 1.11 9.82
CA TRP A 50 13.84 0.41 10.05
C TRP A 50 12.83 0.67 8.95
N TYR A 51 12.60 1.93 8.57
CA TYR A 51 11.68 2.28 7.48
C TYR A 51 12.16 1.76 6.12
N THR A 52 13.46 1.81 5.86
CA THR A 52 14.06 1.27 4.63
C THR A 52 13.86 -0.23 4.53
N LEU A 53 14.12 -0.98 5.61
CA LEU A 53 13.89 -2.43 5.67
C LEU A 53 12.42 -2.76 5.38
N LEU A 54 11.49 -2.08 6.04
CA LEU A 54 10.05 -2.29 5.80
C LEU A 54 9.68 -2.01 4.35
N SER A 55 10.15 -0.90 3.78
CA SER A 55 9.86 -0.50 2.41
C SER A 55 10.31 -1.54 1.39
N ILE A 56 11.59 -1.94 1.45
CA ILE A 56 12.17 -2.93 0.53
C ILE A 56 11.46 -4.29 0.67
N LEU A 57 11.27 -4.74 1.89
CA LEU A 57 10.71 -6.07 2.12
C LEU A 57 9.22 -6.14 1.77
N MET A 58 8.49 -5.02 1.85
CA MET A 58 7.10 -4.93 1.38
C MET A 58 6.97 -5.07 -0.15
N TRP A 59 8.05 -4.92 -0.92
CA TRP A 59 8.00 -5.19 -2.36
C TRP A 59 7.56 -6.63 -2.65
N PHE A 60 7.95 -7.57 -1.83
CA PHE A 60 7.57 -8.97 -1.98
C PHE A 60 6.04 -9.18 -1.87
N MET A 61 5.33 -8.33 -1.14
CA MET A 61 3.87 -8.37 -1.09
C MET A 61 3.21 -8.02 -2.44
N THR A 62 3.95 -7.35 -3.32
CA THR A 62 3.47 -7.02 -4.68
C THR A 62 3.42 -8.26 -5.58
N PHE A 63 4.16 -9.31 -5.25
CA PHE A 63 4.20 -10.57 -6.00
C PHE A 63 3.00 -11.50 -5.72
N ASP A 64 1.89 -11.00 -5.13
CA ASP A 64 0.65 -11.79 -4.93
C ASP A 64 0.07 -12.39 -6.24
N LEU A 65 0.55 -11.95 -7.42
CA LEU A 65 0.13 -12.48 -8.73
C LEU A 65 -1.40 -12.55 -8.90
N GLY A 66 -2.16 -11.83 -8.08
CA GLY A 66 -3.61 -11.87 -8.07
C GLY A 66 -4.21 -13.14 -7.41
N ILE A 67 -3.39 -13.95 -6.72
CA ILE A 67 -3.83 -15.18 -6.05
C ILE A 67 -5.01 -14.89 -5.10
N GLY A 68 -4.87 -13.88 -4.24
CA GLY A 68 -5.92 -13.47 -3.31
C GLY A 68 -7.23 -13.09 -4.01
N ASN A 69 -7.17 -12.36 -5.12
CA ASN A 69 -8.34 -11.97 -5.90
C ASN A 69 -8.95 -13.17 -6.64
N GLY A 70 -8.12 -14.06 -7.16
CA GLY A 70 -8.56 -15.30 -7.83
C GLY A 70 -9.33 -16.22 -6.86
N ILE A 71 -8.81 -16.43 -5.67
CA ILE A 71 -9.46 -17.21 -4.58
C ILE A 71 -10.78 -16.54 -4.19
N ARG A 72 -10.77 -15.22 -3.92
CA ARG A 72 -11.96 -14.45 -3.55
C ARG A 72 -13.10 -14.65 -4.55
N ASN A 73 -12.85 -14.43 -5.84
CA ASN A 73 -13.88 -14.49 -6.87
C ASN A 73 -14.51 -15.90 -6.99
N ARG A 74 -13.69 -16.94 -6.91
CA ARG A 74 -14.16 -18.32 -6.94
C ARG A 74 -14.95 -18.68 -5.67
N LEU A 75 -14.50 -18.26 -4.49
CA LEU A 75 -15.20 -18.50 -3.24
C LEU A 75 -16.56 -17.79 -3.22
N VAL A 76 -16.69 -16.56 -3.74
CA VAL A 76 -17.98 -15.88 -3.85
C VAL A 76 -18.97 -16.74 -4.64
N ASN A 77 -18.54 -17.30 -5.77
CA ASN A 77 -19.40 -18.15 -6.60
C ASN A 77 -19.78 -19.47 -5.91
N SER A 78 -18.83 -20.09 -5.21
CA SER A 78 -19.08 -21.34 -4.46
C SER A 78 -20.05 -21.11 -3.31
N PHE A 79 -19.85 -20.03 -2.52
CA PHE A 79 -20.76 -19.68 -1.42
C PHE A 79 -22.16 -19.30 -1.93
N ALA A 80 -22.28 -18.64 -3.09
CA ALA A 80 -23.57 -18.32 -3.71
C ALA A 80 -24.35 -19.60 -4.12
N LYS A 81 -23.64 -20.67 -4.46
CA LYS A 81 -24.22 -21.98 -4.80
C LYS A 81 -24.39 -22.90 -3.57
N ASN A 82 -24.00 -22.45 -2.38
CA ASN A 82 -23.94 -23.26 -1.14
C ASN A 82 -23.08 -24.53 -1.28
N ASP A 83 -22.10 -24.56 -2.19
CA ASP A 83 -21.21 -25.69 -2.41
C ASP A 83 -19.99 -25.59 -1.48
N GLN A 84 -20.14 -26.20 -0.30
CA GLN A 84 -19.10 -26.21 0.72
C GLN A 84 -17.91 -27.09 0.35
N THR A 85 -18.12 -28.13 -0.45
CA THR A 85 -17.05 -29.02 -0.93
C THR A 85 -16.15 -28.30 -1.90
N GLU A 86 -16.75 -27.57 -2.85
CA GLU A 86 -16.02 -26.72 -3.79
C GLU A 86 -15.28 -25.59 -3.06
N ALA A 87 -15.93 -24.92 -2.09
CA ALA A 87 -15.27 -23.92 -1.27
C ALA A 87 -14.05 -24.48 -0.53
N LYS A 88 -14.15 -25.69 0.02
CA LYS A 88 -13.03 -26.37 0.69
C LYS A 88 -11.87 -26.65 -0.27
N LYS A 89 -12.15 -27.12 -1.49
CA LYS A 89 -11.14 -27.33 -2.53
C LYS A 89 -10.43 -26.01 -2.91
N ILE A 90 -11.20 -24.94 -3.12
CA ILE A 90 -10.66 -23.62 -3.47
C ILE A 90 -9.74 -23.11 -2.35
N ILE A 91 -10.16 -23.17 -1.08
CA ILE A 91 -9.36 -22.73 0.07
C ILE A 91 -8.10 -23.58 0.21
N SER A 92 -8.22 -24.91 0.13
CA SER A 92 -7.09 -25.82 0.27
C SER A 92 -6.06 -25.64 -0.83
N SER A 93 -6.51 -25.57 -2.09
CA SER A 93 -5.64 -25.33 -3.25
C SER A 93 -5.03 -23.94 -3.24
N GLY A 94 -5.80 -22.92 -2.79
CA GLY A 94 -5.32 -21.56 -2.65
C GLY A 94 -4.20 -21.42 -1.60
N ILE A 95 -4.36 -22.03 -0.42
CA ILE A 95 -3.31 -22.07 0.61
C ILE A 95 -2.07 -22.80 0.09
N PHE A 96 -2.25 -23.94 -0.59
CA PHE A 96 -1.14 -24.71 -1.13
C PHE A 96 -0.38 -23.94 -2.22
N SER A 97 -1.09 -23.31 -3.16
CA SER A 97 -0.47 -22.47 -4.18
C SER A 97 0.31 -21.31 -3.57
N ASN A 98 -0.30 -20.63 -2.58
CA ASN A 98 0.34 -19.51 -1.91
C ASN A 98 1.54 -19.96 -1.07
N LEU A 99 1.49 -21.16 -0.47
CA LEU A 99 2.61 -21.75 0.26
C LEU A 99 3.82 -22.00 -0.67
N ILE A 100 3.58 -22.52 -1.89
CA ILE A 100 4.66 -22.74 -2.86
C ILE A 100 5.30 -21.40 -3.24
N VAL A 101 4.50 -20.39 -3.60
CA VAL A 101 5.02 -19.07 -3.96
C VAL A 101 5.78 -18.46 -2.77
N THR A 102 5.21 -18.52 -1.57
CA THR A 102 5.86 -18.04 -0.35
C THR A 102 7.19 -18.74 -0.09
N ALA A 103 7.24 -20.07 -0.23
CA ALA A 103 8.47 -20.83 -0.01
C ALA A 103 9.57 -20.44 -1.01
N VAL A 104 9.22 -20.28 -2.29
CA VAL A 104 10.16 -19.85 -3.34
C VAL A 104 10.68 -18.43 -3.05
N LEU A 105 9.78 -17.48 -2.76
CA LEU A 105 10.16 -16.11 -2.43
C LEU A 105 10.99 -16.04 -1.15
N THR A 106 10.66 -16.85 -0.13
CA THR A 106 11.44 -16.94 1.11
C THR A 106 12.85 -17.43 0.86
N LEU A 107 13.01 -18.47 0.04
CA LEU A 107 14.32 -18.97 -0.32
C LEU A 107 15.15 -17.90 -1.05
N ILE A 108 14.57 -17.26 -2.06
CA ILE A 108 15.23 -16.17 -2.81
C ILE A 108 15.63 -15.04 -1.87
N GLY A 109 14.71 -14.58 -1.00
CA GLY A 109 14.97 -13.48 -0.08
C GLY A 109 16.07 -13.81 0.93
N PHE A 110 16.08 -15.01 1.50
CA PHE A 110 17.11 -15.43 2.43
C PHE A 110 18.49 -15.55 1.75
N LEU A 111 18.53 -16.04 0.51
CA LEU A 111 19.76 -16.04 -0.29
C LEU A 111 20.27 -14.63 -0.54
N LEU A 112 19.40 -13.70 -0.95
CA LEU A 112 19.78 -12.31 -1.16
C LEU A 112 20.27 -11.64 0.12
N ILE A 113 19.55 -11.78 1.24
CA ILE A 113 19.97 -11.24 2.55
C ILE A 113 21.30 -11.86 3.02
N GLY A 114 21.53 -13.13 2.72
CA GLY A 114 22.76 -13.84 3.09
C GLY A 114 23.98 -13.44 2.27
N ILE A 115 23.82 -13.23 0.96
CA ILE A 115 24.91 -12.95 0.01
C ILE A 115 25.26 -11.47 -0.04
N LEU A 116 24.24 -10.58 0.01
CA LEU A 116 24.44 -9.15 -0.10
C LEU A 116 25.10 -8.56 1.16
N ASP A 117 26.02 -7.65 0.96
CA ASP A 117 26.53 -6.78 2.01
C ASP A 117 25.50 -5.65 2.24
N LEU A 118 24.58 -5.88 3.17
CA LEU A 118 23.49 -4.95 3.45
C LEU A 118 23.98 -3.59 3.92
N ASN A 119 25.12 -3.52 4.64
CA ASN A 119 25.70 -2.24 5.05
C ASN A 119 26.07 -1.40 3.82
N LYS A 120 26.70 -2.03 2.80
CA LYS A 120 27.02 -1.33 1.54
C LYS A 120 25.78 -1.02 0.70
N VAL A 121 24.83 -1.96 0.59
CA VAL A 121 23.60 -1.77 -0.20
C VAL A 121 22.75 -0.63 0.36
N LEU A 122 22.70 -0.48 1.68
CA LEU A 122 21.86 0.54 2.34
C LEU A 122 22.67 1.78 2.77
N ASN A 123 23.97 1.83 2.43
CA ASN A 123 24.88 2.90 2.82
C ASN A 123 24.92 3.16 4.34
N ILE A 124 25.03 2.07 5.12
CA ILE A 124 25.04 2.12 6.59
C ILE A 124 26.47 1.93 7.07
N PRO A 125 27.08 2.88 7.79
CA PRO A 125 28.39 2.68 8.40
C PRO A 125 28.37 1.51 9.38
N SER A 126 29.38 0.65 9.36
CA SER A 126 29.48 -0.50 10.26
C SER A 126 29.62 -0.10 11.73
N GLU A 127 30.01 1.13 11.98
CA GLU A 127 30.06 1.74 13.32
C GLU A 127 28.67 2.05 13.86
N THR A 128 27.71 2.37 12.99
CA THR A 128 26.32 2.67 13.35
C THR A 128 25.54 1.40 13.64
N LEU A 129 25.74 0.35 12.85
CA LEU A 129 25.02 -0.91 12.98
C LEU A 129 25.87 -2.08 12.44
N SER A 130 26.06 -3.10 13.27
CA SER A 130 26.77 -4.31 12.85
C SER A 130 26.00 -5.05 11.76
N ILE A 131 26.74 -5.65 10.78
CA ILE A 131 26.17 -6.46 9.70
C ILE A 131 25.36 -7.64 10.26
N GLY A 132 25.73 -8.18 11.41
CA GLY A 132 25.05 -9.28 12.08
C GLY A 132 23.66 -8.90 12.55
N THR A 133 23.50 -7.76 13.23
CA THR A 133 22.22 -7.25 13.71
C THR A 133 21.34 -6.81 12.53
N LEU A 134 21.93 -6.12 11.54
CA LEU A 134 21.18 -5.72 10.34
C LEU A 134 20.61 -6.93 9.60
N ARG A 135 21.45 -7.96 9.39
CA ARG A 135 21.05 -9.20 8.69
C ARG A 135 19.98 -9.98 9.46
N SER A 136 20.14 -10.14 10.78
CA SER A 136 19.15 -10.85 11.59
C SER A 136 17.82 -10.09 11.66
N SER A 137 17.84 -8.78 11.78
CA SER A 137 16.64 -7.94 11.74
C SER A 137 15.95 -8.02 10.39
N ALA A 138 16.70 -7.98 9.28
CA ALA A 138 16.16 -8.14 7.93
C ALA A 138 15.52 -9.52 7.74
N ILE A 139 16.13 -10.59 8.22
CA ILE A 139 15.56 -11.96 8.18
C ILE A 139 14.24 -12.02 8.97
N LEU A 140 14.18 -11.44 10.18
CA LEU A 140 12.97 -11.42 10.99
C LEU A 140 11.83 -10.66 10.32
N VAL A 141 12.09 -9.45 9.82
CA VAL A 141 11.09 -8.63 9.11
C VAL A 141 10.65 -9.33 7.83
N PHE A 142 11.58 -9.90 7.08
CA PHE A 142 11.26 -10.65 5.85
C PHE A 142 10.39 -11.87 6.15
N THR A 143 10.71 -12.64 7.20
CA THR A 143 9.89 -13.75 7.67
C THR A 143 8.49 -13.29 8.05
N ALA A 144 8.39 -12.14 8.73
CA ALA A 144 7.09 -11.54 9.08
C ALA A 144 6.24 -11.25 7.84
N ILE A 145 6.86 -10.67 6.81
CA ILE A 145 6.19 -10.31 5.56
C ILE A 145 5.80 -11.55 4.77
N MET A 146 6.68 -12.55 4.68
CA MET A 146 6.38 -13.82 4.01
C MET A 146 5.26 -14.60 4.71
N LEU A 147 5.26 -14.62 6.03
CA LEU A 147 4.14 -15.20 6.79
C LEU A 147 2.84 -14.41 6.54
N ARG A 148 2.89 -13.09 6.53
CA ARG A 148 1.74 -12.25 6.18
C ARG A 148 1.24 -12.53 4.76
N PHE A 149 2.14 -12.71 3.81
CA PHE A 149 1.83 -13.09 2.43
C PHE A 149 1.09 -14.43 2.39
N LEU A 150 1.57 -15.45 3.09
CA LEU A 150 0.87 -16.74 3.20
C LEU A 150 -0.54 -16.59 3.78
N LEU A 151 -0.70 -15.73 4.78
CA LEU A 151 -1.97 -15.49 5.45
C LEU A 151 -2.96 -14.61 4.64
N THR A 152 -2.58 -14.06 3.49
CA THR A 152 -3.49 -13.29 2.61
C THR A 152 -4.68 -14.10 2.13
N VAL A 153 -4.57 -15.42 2.05
CA VAL A 153 -5.69 -16.31 1.74
C VAL A 153 -6.82 -16.18 2.75
N ILE A 154 -6.52 -15.98 4.04
CA ILE A 154 -7.53 -15.74 5.08
C ILE A 154 -8.26 -14.41 4.81
N SER A 155 -7.51 -13.37 4.40
CA SER A 155 -8.11 -12.11 3.97
C SER A 155 -9.06 -12.28 2.78
N ALA A 156 -8.67 -13.10 1.80
CA ALA A 156 -9.51 -13.41 0.63
C ALA A 156 -10.82 -14.11 1.05
N VAL A 157 -10.79 -15.01 2.05
CA VAL A 157 -11.99 -15.64 2.63
C VAL A 157 -12.91 -14.59 3.26
N PHE A 158 -12.38 -13.65 4.06
CA PHE A 158 -13.19 -12.56 4.64
C PHE A 158 -13.83 -11.67 3.57
N TYR A 159 -13.11 -11.36 2.50
CA TYR A 159 -13.69 -10.65 1.35
C TYR A 159 -14.79 -11.45 0.67
N ALA A 160 -14.61 -12.76 0.49
CA ALA A 160 -15.60 -13.62 -0.16
C ALA A 160 -16.92 -13.75 0.62
N ILE A 161 -16.87 -13.75 1.95
CA ILE A 161 -18.07 -13.73 2.81
C ILE A 161 -18.59 -12.31 3.08
N GLN A 162 -18.15 -11.31 2.27
CA GLN A 162 -18.56 -9.89 2.36
C GLN A 162 -18.28 -9.22 3.71
N LYS A 163 -17.27 -9.69 4.44
CA LYS A 163 -16.81 -9.10 5.71
C LYS A 163 -15.51 -8.32 5.55
N SER A 164 -15.42 -7.46 4.54
CA SER A 164 -14.21 -6.66 4.25
C SER A 164 -13.74 -5.79 5.42
N PHE A 165 -14.66 -5.32 6.26
CA PHE A 165 -14.33 -4.53 7.44
C PHE A 165 -13.42 -5.30 8.43
N VAL A 166 -13.53 -6.65 8.48
CA VAL A 166 -12.70 -7.48 9.36
C VAL A 166 -11.22 -7.34 9.00
N ASN A 167 -10.88 -7.33 7.70
CA ASN A 167 -9.50 -7.14 7.28
C ASN A 167 -8.91 -5.80 7.75
N ASN A 168 -9.70 -4.72 7.68
CA ASN A 168 -9.29 -3.41 8.21
C ASN A 168 -9.13 -3.45 9.74
N LEU A 169 -10.05 -4.13 10.44
CA LEU A 169 -9.97 -4.31 11.89
C LEU A 169 -8.73 -5.11 12.30
N LEU A 170 -8.40 -6.19 11.59
CA LEU A 170 -7.19 -6.98 11.85
C LEU A 170 -5.91 -6.16 11.65
N THR A 171 -5.89 -5.30 10.63
CA THR A 171 -4.78 -4.35 10.42
C THR A 171 -4.68 -3.35 11.57
N LEU A 172 -5.81 -2.79 12.03
CA LEU A 172 -5.86 -1.92 13.18
C LEU A 172 -5.36 -2.62 14.45
N CYS A 173 -5.79 -3.86 14.71
CA CYS A 173 -5.30 -4.66 15.83
C CYS A 173 -3.77 -4.86 15.76
N SER A 174 -3.22 -5.15 14.55
CA SER A 174 -1.77 -5.26 14.38
C SER A 174 -1.06 -3.95 14.73
N SER A 175 -1.60 -2.80 14.30
CA SER A 175 -1.03 -1.47 14.61
C SER A 175 -1.10 -1.17 16.10
N ILE A 176 -2.20 -1.53 16.78
CA ILE A 176 -2.33 -1.37 18.23
C ILE A 176 -1.32 -2.25 18.97
N LEU A 177 -1.17 -3.51 18.57
CA LEU A 177 -0.20 -4.43 19.20
C LEU A 177 1.23 -3.92 19.01
N GLN A 178 1.55 -3.37 17.84
CA GLN A 178 2.87 -2.78 17.60
C GLN A 178 3.08 -1.52 18.44
N LEU A 179 2.07 -0.67 18.57
CA LEU A 179 2.11 0.51 19.45
C LEU A 179 2.33 0.09 20.90
N LEU A 180 1.60 -0.91 21.38
CA LEU A 180 1.78 -1.45 22.74
C LEU A 180 3.18 -2.01 22.94
N PHE A 181 3.73 -2.70 21.95
CA PHE A 181 5.09 -3.22 22.00
C PHE A 181 6.12 -2.10 22.26
N ILE A 182 6.09 -1.02 21.48
CA ILE A 182 7.03 0.10 21.64
C ILE A 182 6.79 0.95 22.89
N LEU A 183 5.62 0.85 23.52
CA LEU A 183 5.33 1.52 24.80
C LEU A 183 5.74 0.71 26.02
N ILE A 184 5.73 -0.62 25.94
CA ILE A 184 5.99 -1.53 27.06
C ILE A 184 7.48 -1.87 27.17
N PHE A 185 8.15 -2.04 26.01
CA PHE A 185 9.55 -2.46 25.99
C PHE A 185 10.46 -1.27 25.74
N ASP A 186 11.56 -1.25 26.48
CA ASP A 186 12.66 -0.30 26.36
C ASP A 186 13.98 -1.06 26.23
N PHE A 187 14.94 -0.52 25.50
CA PHE A 187 16.21 -1.17 25.23
C PHE A 187 17.36 -0.19 25.37
N ASP A 188 18.45 -0.62 26.01
CA ASP A 188 19.62 0.21 26.32
C ASP A 188 20.32 0.79 25.07
N THR A 189 20.21 0.08 23.92
CA THR A 189 20.88 0.48 22.68
C THR A 189 19.94 0.43 21.49
N PRO A 190 20.02 1.40 20.54
CA PRO A 190 19.21 1.40 19.32
C PRO A 190 19.38 0.12 18.48
N GLU A 191 20.55 -0.51 18.55
CA GLU A 191 20.86 -1.77 17.87
C GLU A 191 20.02 -2.94 18.41
N LYS A 192 19.93 -3.09 19.74
CA LYS A 192 19.04 -4.08 20.38
C LYS A 192 17.59 -3.75 20.09
N ALA A 193 17.20 -2.47 20.16
CA ALA A 193 15.87 -2.01 19.86
C ALA A 193 15.43 -2.43 18.43
N LEU A 194 16.31 -2.30 17.42
CA LEU A 194 16.04 -2.73 16.06
C LEU A 194 15.76 -4.24 15.95
N PHE A 195 16.60 -5.06 16.59
CA PHE A 195 16.44 -6.51 16.57
C PHE A 195 15.13 -6.95 17.23
N TYR A 196 14.85 -6.45 18.44
CA TYR A 196 13.64 -6.82 19.17
C TYR A 196 12.38 -6.23 18.54
N LEU A 197 12.46 -5.05 17.90
CA LEU A 197 11.35 -4.52 17.12
C LEU A 197 11.03 -5.40 15.91
N ALA A 198 12.06 -5.91 15.23
CA ALA A 198 11.89 -6.86 14.13
C ALA A 198 11.19 -8.16 14.60
N LEU A 199 11.56 -8.67 15.76
CA LEU A 199 10.89 -9.82 16.40
C LEU A 199 9.46 -9.48 16.81
N GLY A 200 9.25 -8.32 17.45
CA GLY A 200 7.92 -7.82 17.79
C GLY A 200 7.03 -7.64 16.57
N TYR A 201 7.57 -7.13 15.46
CA TYR A 201 6.86 -6.98 14.21
C TYR A 201 6.41 -8.33 13.62
N LEU A 202 7.25 -9.36 13.71
CA LEU A 202 6.87 -10.72 13.28
C LEU A 202 5.61 -11.21 14.00
N ILE A 203 5.52 -10.96 15.30
CA ILE A 203 4.37 -11.38 16.11
C ILE A 203 3.17 -10.45 15.87
N THR A 204 3.34 -9.15 16.05
CA THR A 204 2.23 -8.18 16.05
C THR A 204 1.54 -8.05 14.70
N SER A 205 2.28 -8.19 13.60
CA SER A 205 1.72 -8.10 12.24
C SER A 205 0.94 -9.35 11.85
N ASN A 206 1.27 -10.52 12.37
CA ASN A 206 0.70 -11.81 11.92
C ASN A 206 -0.32 -12.42 12.89
N LEU A 207 -0.16 -12.18 14.20
CA LEU A 207 -1.03 -12.78 15.22
C LEU A 207 -2.52 -12.50 15.00
N PRO A 208 -2.99 -11.26 14.72
CA PRO A 208 -4.42 -11.01 14.56
C PRO A 208 -5.06 -11.78 13.42
N ILE A 209 -4.40 -11.85 12.26
CA ILE A 209 -4.95 -12.57 11.10
C ILE A 209 -4.89 -14.08 11.29
N LEU A 210 -3.86 -14.60 11.95
CA LEU A 210 -3.73 -16.02 12.27
C LEU A 210 -4.84 -16.45 13.22
N VAL A 211 -5.05 -15.70 14.31
CA VAL A 211 -6.14 -15.96 15.27
C VAL A 211 -7.50 -15.89 14.59
N ALA A 212 -7.74 -14.86 13.75
CA ALA A 212 -8.98 -14.74 13.00
C ALA A 212 -9.20 -15.91 12.03
N GLY A 213 -8.13 -16.41 11.40
CA GLY A 213 -8.16 -17.61 10.56
C GLY A 213 -8.53 -18.87 11.33
N VAL A 214 -7.91 -19.09 12.50
CA VAL A 214 -8.26 -20.21 13.37
C VAL A 214 -9.72 -20.12 13.80
N ILE A 215 -10.18 -18.97 14.27
CA ILE A 215 -11.56 -18.78 14.72
C ILE A 215 -12.56 -19.05 13.59
N ILE A 216 -12.36 -18.49 12.38
CA ILE A 216 -13.32 -18.65 11.29
C ILE A 216 -13.44 -20.11 10.83
N PHE A 217 -12.32 -20.84 10.76
CA PHE A 217 -12.31 -22.25 10.38
C PHE A 217 -12.70 -23.21 11.52
N ALA A 218 -12.56 -22.79 12.77
CA ALA A 218 -13.07 -23.58 13.90
C ALA A 218 -14.58 -23.41 14.11
N THR A 219 -15.15 -22.30 13.65
CA THR A 219 -16.56 -21.92 13.89
C THR A 219 -17.38 -21.93 12.61
N LYS A 220 -17.46 -20.77 11.95
CA LYS A 220 -18.43 -20.49 10.87
C LYS A 220 -18.16 -21.26 9.58
N LEU A 221 -16.89 -21.51 9.26
CA LEU A 221 -16.45 -22.21 8.05
C LEU A 221 -15.79 -23.57 8.38
N ARG A 222 -16.25 -24.25 9.43
CA ARG A 222 -15.67 -25.53 9.87
C ARG A 222 -15.71 -26.60 8.77
N GLN A 223 -16.76 -26.65 7.97
CA GLN A 223 -16.88 -27.59 6.86
C GLN A 223 -15.97 -27.28 5.68
N CYS A 224 -15.61 -25.97 5.52
CA CYS A 224 -14.68 -25.48 4.50
C CYS A 224 -13.23 -25.38 4.99
N ALA A 225 -12.93 -25.87 6.22
CA ALA A 225 -11.57 -25.81 6.77
C ALA A 225 -10.56 -26.49 5.84
N PRO A 226 -9.36 -25.87 5.65
CA PRO A 226 -8.37 -26.36 4.70
C PRO A 226 -7.94 -27.79 5.02
N SER A 227 -7.72 -28.59 3.98
CA SER A 227 -7.31 -29.99 4.11
C SER A 227 -6.44 -30.39 2.92
N VAL A 228 -5.32 -31.03 3.20
CA VAL A 228 -4.38 -31.53 2.18
C VAL A 228 -5.05 -32.48 1.17
N ARG A 229 -6.04 -33.27 1.64
CA ARG A 229 -6.79 -34.22 0.78
C ARG A 229 -7.69 -33.55 -0.27
N HIS A 230 -7.95 -32.24 -0.14
CA HIS A 230 -8.84 -31.48 -1.02
C HIS A 230 -8.07 -30.52 -1.93
N ILE A 231 -6.75 -30.67 -2.04
CA ILE A 231 -5.94 -29.93 -3.00
C ILE A 231 -6.26 -30.45 -4.40
N ASP A 232 -6.65 -29.55 -5.29
CA ASP A 232 -7.06 -29.85 -6.66
C ASP A 232 -6.21 -29.06 -7.66
N ARG A 233 -5.57 -29.77 -8.58
CA ARG A 233 -4.64 -29.20 -9.57
C ARG A 233 -5.33 -28.22 -10.52
N GLN A 234 -6.60 -28.44 -10.83
CA GLN A 234 -7.38 -27.56 -11.70
C GLN A 234 -7.62 -26.20 -11.05
N HIS A 235 -7.76 -26.16 -9.71
CA HIS A 235 -7.88 -24.93 -8.95
C HIS A 235 -6.55 -24.18 -8.85
N ILE A 236 -5.43 -24.88 -8.76
CA ILE A 236 -4.08 -24.27 -8.74
C ILE A 236 -3.83 -23.51 -10.05
N SER A 237 -4.01 -24.15 -11.21
CA SER A 237 -3.76 -23.53 -12.51
C SER A 237 -4.64 -22.29 -12.79
N GLY A 238 -5.90 -22.35 -12.35
CA GLY A 238 -6.84 -21.28 -12.58
C GLY A 238 -6.67 -20.07 -11.63
N VAL A 239 -5.92 -20.19 -10.54
CA VAL A 239 -5.58 -19.09 -9.64
C VAL A 239 -4.38 -18.30 -10.19
N MET A 240 -3.44 -18.98 -10.85
CA MET A 240 -2.20 -18.38 -11.36
C MET A 240 -2.34 -17.65 -12.71
N GLY A 241 -3.46 -17.85 -13.43
CA GLY A 241 -3.62 -17.42 -14.83
C GLY A 241 -4.16 -16.01 -15.07
N VAL A 242 -4.39 -15.19 -14.06
CA VAL A 242 -5.07 -13.90 -14.22
C VAL A 242 -4.10 -12.73 -14.06
N GLY A 243 -3.79 -12.06 -15.17
CA GLY A 243 -3.50 -10.64 -15.07
C GLY A 243 -2.07 -10.17 -15.23
N SER A 244 -1.31 -10.65 -16.24
CA SER A 244 0.04 -10.12 -16.55
C SER A 244 0.10 -8.58 -16.71
N VAL A 245 -0.95 -7.96 -17.25
CA VAL A 245 -1.05 -6.50 -17.40
C VAL A 245 -1.23 -5.81 -16.05
N PHE A 246 -2.10 -6.34 -15.18
CA PHE A 246 -2.24 -5.82 -13.81
C PHE A 246 -0.95 -5.96 -13.01
N PHE A 247 -0.28 -7.09 -13.15
CA PHE A 247 1.00 -7.34 -12.50
C PHE A 247 2.09 -6.37 -12.97
N ALA A 248 2.20 -6.13 -14.29
CA ALA A 248 3.13 -5.15 -14.83
C ALA A 248 2.84 -3.74 -14.29
N CYS A 249 1.56 -3.29 -14.28
CA CYS A 249 1.18 -2.02 -13.68
C CYS A 249 1.55 -1.94 -12.20
N GLN A 250 1.37 -3.02 -11.47
CA GLN A 250 1.65 -3.08 -10.04
C GLN A 250 3.15 -3.02 -9.75
N ILE A 251 3.99 -3.68 -10.57
CA ILE A 251 5.44 -3.54 -10.48
C ILE A 251 5.87 -2.10 -10.77
N MET A 252 5.36 -1.48 -11.83
CA MET A 252 5.72 -0.10 -12.17
C MET A 252 5.29 0.87 -11.07
N TYR A 253 4.09 0.68 -10.50
CA TYR A 253 3.64 1.46 -9.35
C TYR A 253 4.54 1.26 -8.13
N MET A 254 4.93 0.03 -7.82
CA MET A 254 5.86 -0.31 -6.75
C MET A 254 7.20 0.40 -6.93
N LEU A 255 7.79 0.32 -8.14
CA LEU A 255 9.04 0.98 -8.46
C LEU A 255 8.96 2.50 -8.29
N MET A 256 7.80 3.11 -8.49
CA MET A 256 7.61 4.55 -8.34
C MET A 256 7.34 4.99 -6.91
N MET A 257 6.66 4.17 -6.11
CA MET A 257 6.15 4.58 -4.79
C MET A 257 6.90 3.97 -3.61
N ASN A 258 7.35 2.71 -3.75
CA ASN A 258 7.93 1.96 -2.64
C ASN A 258 9.46 1.87 -2.69
N THR A 259 10.12 2.63 -3.58
CA THR A 259 11.60 2.64 -3.67
C THR A 259 12.22 3.88 -3.05
N ASN A 260 11.41 4.83 -2.57
CA ASN A 260 11.88 6.13 -2.08
C ASN A 260 12.87 5.97 -0.93
N GLU A 261 12.48 5.22 0.10
CA GLU A 261 13.28 5.01 1.30
C GLU A 261 14.61 4.32 0.98
N ALA A 262 14.57 3.31 0.10
CA ALA A 262 15.77 2.59 -0.33
C ALA A 262 16.73 3.49 -1.11
N LEU A 263 16.21 4.33 -2.02
CA LEU A 263 17.01 5.26 -2.81
C LEU A 263 17.62 6.36 -1.95
N ILE A 264 16.86 6.91 -0.99
CA ILE A 264 17.35 7.93 -0.07
C ILE A 264 18.45 7.33 0.82
N SER A 265 18.23 6.16 1.40
CA SER A 265 19.22 5.49 2.25
C SER A 265 20.50 5.17 1.48
N ASN A 266 20.37 4.60 0.25
CA ASN A 266 21.51 4.17 -0.54
C ASN A 266 22.33 5.33 -1.13
N LEU A 267 21.66 6.35 -1.69
CA LEU A 267 22.32 7.42 -2.44
C LEU A 267 22.75 8.61 -1.58
N PHE A 268 22.13 8.76 -0.40
CA PHE A 268 22.38 9.91 0.48
C PHE A 268 22.78 9.45 1.89
N ASP A 269 21.82 9.32 2.81
CA ASP A 269 22.07 8.91 4.19
C ASP A 269 20.79 8.33 4.80
N PRO A 270 20.85 7.22 5.57
CA PRO A 270 19.68 6.64 6.23
C PRO A 270 18.88 7.61 7.10
N LYS A 271 19.52 8.61 7.73
CA LYS A 271 18.82 9.63 8.54
C LYS A 271 17.79 10.41 7.74
N TYR A 272 18.04 10.68 6.45
CA TYR A 272 17.11 11.38 5.58
C TYR A 272 15.87 10.52 5.24
N THR A 273 15.94 9.20 5.37
CA THR A 273 14.76 8.34 5.25
C THR A 273 13.75 8.62 6.36
N THR A 274 14.24 8.94 7.56
CA THR A 274 13.37 9.37 8.67
C THR A 274 12.73 10.71 8.37
N ASP A 275 13.50 11.69 7.92
CA ASP A 275 12.98 13.01 7.54
C ASP A 275 11.95 12.88 6.40
N TYR A 276 12.26 12.10 5.35
CA TYR A 276 11.31 11.74 4.29
C TYR A 276 10.01 11.21 4.85
N THR A 277 10.07 10.26 5.79
CA THR A 277 8.88 9.64 6.39
C THR A 277 8.04 10.64 7.16
N PHE A 278 8.65 11.62 7.83
CA PHE A 278 7.93 12.67 8.56
C PHE A 278 7.16 13.58 7.59
N TYR A 279 7.82 14.10 6.56
CA TYR A 279 7.16 14.88 5.52
C TYR A 279 6.05 14.07 4.84
N PHE A 280 6.34 12.84 4.42
CA PHE A 280 5.43 11.98 3.71
C PHE A 280 4.17 11.68 4.53
N LYS A 281 4.29 11.39 5.82
CA LYS A 281 3.13 11.12 6.68
C LYS A 281 2.20 12.32 6.82
N LEU A 282 2.74 13.52 6.93
CA LEU A 282 1.92 14.74 7.03
C LEU A 282 1.22 15.06 5.71
N THR A 283 1.97 15.11 4.63
CA THR A 283 1.45 15.50 3.32
C THR A 283 0.54 14.44 2.72
N SER A 284 0.84 13.13 2.90
CA SER A 284 0.02 12.05 2.38
C SER A 284 -1.34 11.86 3.09
N LEU A 285 -1.63 12.56 4.19
CA LEU A 285 -2.94 12.46 4.87
C LEU A 285 -4.08 12.84 3.92
N ILE A 286 -3.94 13.94 3.18
CA ILE A 286 -4.97 14.44 2.27
C ILE A 286 -5.22 13.43 1.14
N SER A 287 -4.16 12.96 0.51
CA SER A 287 -4.23 11.97 -0.58
C SER A 287 -4.77 10.62 -0.11
N THR A 288 -4.42 10.18 1.10
CA THR A 288 -4.92 8.95 1.70
C THR A 288 -6.43 9.02 1.96
N LEU A 289 -6.91 10.11 2.53
CA LEU A 289 -8.35 10.32 2.76
C LEU A 289 -9.14 10.30 1.45
N LEU A 290 -8.61 10.94 0.40
CA LEU A 290 -9.23 10.90 -0.93
C LEU A 290 -9.25 9.49 -1.52
N THR A 291 -8.16 8.74 -1.40
CA THR A 291 -8.07 7.36 -1.93
C THR A 291 -9.11 6.45 -1.29
N LEU A 292 -9.44 6.65 0.01
CA LEU A 292 -10.52 5.91 0.67
C LEU A 292 -11.89 6.13 -0.03
N ALA A 293 -12.15 7.35 -0.49
CA ALA A 293 -13.38 7.68 -1.21
C ALA A 293 -13.38 7.15 -2.66
N MET A 294 -12.22 6.93 -3.27
CA MET A 294 -12.12 6.49 -4.67
C MET A 294 -12.54 5.03 -4.89
N THR A 295 -12.34 4.16 -3.91
CA THR A 295 -12.69 2.72 -4.02
C THR A 295 -14.15 2.46 -4.38
N PRO A 296 -15.16 3.05 -3.71
CA PRO A 296 -16.56 2.90 -4.12
C PRO A 296 -16.86 3.57 -5.46
N ILE A 297 -16.19 4.70 -5.79
CA ILE A 297 -16.39 5.41 -7.05
C ILE A 297 -15.99 4.55 -8.24
N TRP A 298 -14.92 3.77 -8.16
CA TRP A 298 -14.55 2.81 -9.19
C TRP A 298 -15.71 1.90 -9.57
N SER A 299 -16.37 1.25 -8.60
CA SER A 299 -17.49 0.34 -8.85
C SER A 299 -18.68 1.04 -9.51
N VAL A 300 -18.94 2.30 -9.12
CA VAL A 300 -20.03 3.11 -9.71
C VAL A 300 -19.71 3.49 -11.15
N VAL A 301 -18.47 3.83 -11.46
CA VAL A 301 -18.02 4.11 -12.85
C VAL A 301 -18.18 2.86 -13.70
N THR A 302 -17.76 1.67 -13.22
CA THR A 302 -17.92 0.41 -13.94
C THR A 302 -19.40 0.14 -14.27
N LYS A 303 -20.31 0.36 -13.31
CA LYS A 303 -21.74 0.21 -13.52
C LYS A 303 -22.27 1.20 -14.57
N ALA A 304 -21.92 2.47 -14.46
CA ALA A 304 -22.37 3.51 -15.39
C ALA A 304 -21.84 3.30 -16.82
N ILE A 305 -20.64 2.71 -17.00
CA ILE A 305 -20.13 2.27 -18.32
C ILE A 305 -21.00 1.16 -18.90
N ALA A 306 -21.36 0.14 -18.11
CA ALA A 306 -22.24 -0.95 -18.53
C ALA A 306 -23.63 -0.43 -18.97
N GLU A 307 -24.11 0.62 -18.31
CA GLU A 307 -25.35 1.32 -18.62
C GLU A 307 -25.22 2.35 -19.77
N LYS A 308 -24.01 2.52 -20.35
CA LYS A 308 -23.68 3.52 -21.39
C LYS A 308 -23.99 4.98 -20.98
N ASN A 309 -24.02 5.29 -19.69
CA ASN A 309 -24.36 6.61 -19.15
C ASN A 309 -23.13 7.54 -19.13
N TYR A 310 -22.59 7.84 -20.30
CA TYR A 310 -21.36 8.65 -20.45
C TYR A 310 -21.54 10.11 -19.98
N VAL A 311 -22.74 10.67 -20.08
CA VAL A 311 -23.06 12.02 -19.62
C VAL A 311 -22.87 12.11 -18.11
N TRP A 312 -23.39 11.14 -17.38
CA TRP A 312 -23.24 11.07 -15.93
C TRP A 312 -21.78 10.89 -15.50
N ILE A 313 -21.04 9.99 -16.18
CA ILE A 313 -19.61 9.74 -15.89
C ILE A 313 -18.79 11.04 -16.10
N LYS A 314 -19.04 11.77 -17.20
CA LYS A 314 -18.37 13.04 -17.45
C LYS A 314 -18.68 14.09 -16.38
N LYS A 315 -19.94 14.15 -15.88
CA LYS A 315 -20.33 15.01 -14.77
C LYS A 315 -19.60 14.61 -13.48
N LEU A 316 -19.57 13.32 -13.15
CA LEU A 316 -18.82 12.78 -12.01
C LEU A 316 -17.33 13.14 -12.12
N TYR A 317 -16.71 12.91 -13.27
CA TYR A 317 -15.30 13.22 -13.50
C TYR A 317 -14.99 14.71 -13.29
N ARG A 318 -15.91 15.61 -13.73
CA ARG A 318 -15.78 17.05 -13.46
C ARG A 318 -15.82 17.36 -11.96
N VAL A 319 -16.71 16.75 -11.20
CA VAL A 319 -16.79 16.91 -9.75
C VAL A 319 -15.52 16.41 -9.08
N LEU A 320 -15.01 15.25 -9.49
CA LEU A 320 -13.77 14.70 -8.97
C LEU A 320 -12.56 15.63 -9.23
N LYS A 321 -12.50 16.27 -10.40
CA LYS A 321 -11.47 17.28 -10.72
C LYS A 321 -11.55 18.50 -9.79
N LEU A 322 -12.74 18.97 -9.45
CA LEU A 322 -12.91 20.07 -8.50
C LEU A 322 -12.49 19.68 -7.09
N ILE A 323 -12.81 18.47 -6.66
CA ILE A 323 -12.36 17.92 -5.37
C ILE A 323 -10.82 17.80 -5.36
N ALA A 324 -10.20 17.32 -6.46
CA ALA A 324 -8.76 17.28 -6.59
C ALA A 324 -8.13 18.67 -6.47
N LEU A 325 -8.69 19.67 -7.16
CA LEU A 325 -8.18 21.02 -7.08
C LEU A 325 -8.24 21.59 -5.66
N GLY A 326 -9.33 21.34 -4.94
CA GLY A 326 -9.47 21.72 -3.54
C GLY A 326 -8.44 21.01 -2.64
N ALA A 327 -8.20 19.71 -2.87
CA ALA A 327 -7.21 18.94 -2.14
C ALA A 327 -5.77 19.40 -2.44
N VAL A 328 -5.46 19.70 -3.70
CA VAL A 328 -4.19 20.31 -4.10
C VAL A 328 -3.98 21.67 -3.42
N ALA A 329 -5.01 22.51 -3.38
CA ALA A 329 -4.94 23.77 -2.67
C ALA A 329 -4.63 23.58 -1.16
N LEU A 330 -5.22 22.55 -0.54
CA LEU A 330 -4.93 22.20 0.85
C LEU A 330 -3.49 21.71 1.05
N GLU A 331 -2.92 20.95 0.11
CA GLU A 331 -1.49 20.53 0.17
C GLU A 331 -0.56 21.76 0.24
N PHE A 332 -0.78 22.75 -0.62
CA PHE A 332 0.03 23.96 -0.59
C PHE A 332 -0.27 24.85 0.61
N LEU A 333 -1.52 24.94 1.05
CA LEU A 333 -1.90 25.68 2.25
C LEU A 333 -1.28 25.10 3.53
N LEU A 334 -0.98 23.81 3.54
CA LEU A 334 -0.34 23.15 4.67
C LEU A 334 1.13 23.59 4.86
N ILE A 335 1.83 24.00 3.80
CA ILE A 335 3.28 24.31 3.82
C ILE A 335 3.66 25.28 4.95
N PRO A 336 3.04 26.48 5.10
CA PRO A 336 3.44 27.41 6.16
C PRO A 336 3.20 26.87 7.57
N PHE A 337 2.32 25.90 7.72
CA PHE A 337 1.98 25.29 9.01
C PHE A 337 2.83 24.06 9.34
N LEU A 338 3.67 23.58 8.43
CA LEU A 338 4.45 22.35 8.65
C LEU A 338 5.39 22.46 9.86
N GLN A 339 6.13 23.59 10.03
CA GLN A 339 7.01 23.72 11.19
C GLN A 339 6.27 23.69 12.53
N PRO A 340 5.21 24.49 12.74
CA PRO A 340 4.37 24.36 13.94
C PRO A 340 3.82 22.96 14.17
N ILE A 341 3.34 22.30 13.10
CA ILE A 341 2.80 20.93 13.19
C ILE A 341 3.91 19.95 13.58
N MET A 342 5.09 20.02 12.95
CA MET A 342 6.24 19.18 13.29
C MET A 342 6.66 19.37 14.75
N ASN A 343 6.71 20.61 15.23
CA ASN A 343 7.08 20.91 16.62
C ASN A 343 6.08 20.32 17.62
N ILE A 344 4.77 20.40 17.35
CA ILE A 344 3.74 19.81 18.20
C ILE A 344 3.78 18.29 18.13
N TRP A 345 4.00 17.73 16.94
CA TRP A 345 3.93 16.29 16.71
C TRP A 345 5.16 15.54 17.22
N LEU A 346 6.37 16.06 16.96
CA LEU A 346 7.64 15.42 17.28
C LEU A 346 8.23 15.95 18.63
N GLY A 347 7.75 17.08 19.12
CA GLY A 347 8.26 17.70 20.35
C GLY A 347 9.74 18.09 20.23
N GLU A 348 10.56 17.70 21.19
CA GLU A 348 11.99 18.02 21.23
C GLU A 348 12.78 17.41 20.05
N SER A 349 12.29 16.31 19.49
CA SER A 349 12.87 15.64 18.32
C SER A 349 12.46 16.25 16.99
N SER A 350 11.85 17.44 17.00
CA SER A 350 11.40 18.14 15.80
C SER A 350 12.56 18.41 14.84
N ILE A 351 12.22 18.35 13.54
CA ILE A 351 13.16 18.73 12.49
C ILE A 351 12.91 20.17 12.05
N THR A 352 13.96 20.85 11.63
CA THR A 352 13.81 22.14 10.94
C THR A 352 13.26 21.92 9.53
N VAL A 353 12.08 22.46 9.27
CA VAL A 353 11.39 22.28 7.99
C VAL A 353 12.15 23.02 6.89
N ASN A 354 12.61 22.29 5.88
CA ASN A 354 13.06 22.89 4.63
C ASN A 354 11.82 23.13 3.74
N TYR A 355 11.52 24.39 3.48
CA TYR A 355 10.33 24.77 2.69
C TYR A 355 10.44 24.37 1.22
N GLY A 356 11.66 24.25 0.65
CA GLY A 356 11.87 23.70 -0.69
C GLY A 356 11.45 22.23 -0.76
N THR A 357 11.86 21.43 0.23
CA THR A 357 11.42 20.05 0.40
C THR A 357 9.90 19.97 0.65
N ALA A 358 9.34 20.87 1.44
CA ALA A 358 7.89 20.93 1.67
C ALA A 358 7.10 21.16 0.36
N VAL A 359 7.59 22.05 -0.51
CA VAL A 359 7.02 22.26 -1.86
C VAL A 359 7.15 20.99 -2.71
N ALA A 360 8.27 20.27 -2.65
CA ALA A 360 8.43 18.99 -3.35
C ALA A 360 7.34 17.99 -2.97
N PHE A 361 7.07 17.87 -1.67
CA PHE A 361 6.02 16.97 -1.16
C PHE A 361 4.61 17.45 -1.52
N ALA A 362 4.34 18.74 -1.53
CA ALA A 362 3.05 19.28 -1.97
C ALA A 362 2.83 19.01 -3.48
N CYS A 363 3.85 19.18 -4.31
CA CYS A 363 3.80 18.82 -5.73
C CYS A 363 3.61 17.32 -5.93
N PHE A 364 4.33 16.48 -5.18
CA PHE A 364 4.17 15.04 -5.19
C PHE A 364 2.75 14.62 -4.78
N GLY A 365 2.23 15.13 -3.65
CA GLY A 365 0.87 14.88 -3.17
C GLY A 365 -0.18 15.31 -4.20
N SER A 366 0.00 16.47 -4.82
CA SER A 366 -0.88 16.99 -5.87
C SER A 366 -0.98 16.06 -7.08
N VAL A 367 0.18 15.61 -7.57
CA VAL A 367 0.24 14.66 -8.70
C VAL A 367 -0.34 13.31 -8.28
N PHE A 368 -0.07 12.85 -7.06
CA PHE A 368 -0.61 11.60 -6.53
C PHE A 368 -2.14 11.62 -6.39
N ILE A 369 -2.71 12.71 -5.89
CA ILE A 369 -4.16 12.95 -5.82
C ILE A 369 -4.77 12.86 -7.22
N TYR A 370 -4.20 13.57 -8.18
CA TYR A 370 -4.75 13.64 -9.53
C TYR A 370 -4.63 12.30 -10.27
N THR A 371 -3.50 11.61 -10.17
CA THR A 371 -3.31 10.27 -10.71
C THR A 371 -4.29 9.27 -10.11
N GLY A 372 -4.59 9.35 -8.82
CA GLY A 372 -5.58 8.52 -8.13
C GLY A 372 -6.99 8.66 -8.73
N ILE A 373 -7.40 9.90 -9.03
CA ILE A 373 -8.70 10.18 -9.68
C ILE A 373 -8.72 9.63 -11.10
N LEU A 374 -7.68 9.91 -11.89
CA LEU A 374 -7.57 9.40 -13.26
C LEU A 374 -7.61 7.87 -13.29
N SER A 375 -6.81 7.24 -12.43
CA SER A 375 -6.73 5.78 -12.30
C SER A 375 -8.08 5.17 -11.93
N THR A 376 -8.84 5.78 -11.01
CA THR A 376 -10.16 5.31 -10.61
C THR A 376 -11.13 5.27 -11.79
N VAL A 377 -11.14 6.32 -12.62
CA VAL A 377 -12.00 6.39 -13.81
C VAL A 377 -11.54 5.40 -14.87
N VAL A 378 -10.23 5.37 -15.18
CA VAL A 378 -9.64 4.50 -16.21
C VAL A 378 -9.80 3.01 -15.87
N CYS A 379 -9.59 2.64 -14.60
CA CYS A 379 -9.79 1.28 -14.13
C CYS A 379 -11.27 0.87 -14.18
N GLY A 380 -12.17 1.80 -13.81
CA GLY A 380 -13.62 1.58 -13.94
C GLY A 380 -14.07 1.35 -15.39
N MET A 381 -13.36 1.95 -16.36
CA MET A 381 -13.58 1.79 -17.79
C MET A 381 -12.84 0.61 -18.42
N ALA A 382 -11.98 -0.09 -17.67
CA ALA A 382 -11.04 -1.12 -18.16
C ALA A 382 -10.12 -0.62 -19.31
N ARG A 383 -9.75 0.68 -19.32
CA ARG A 383 -8.89 1.32 -20.36
C ARG A 383 -7.48 1.63 -19.84
N MET A 384 -6.83 0.68 -19.24
CA MET A 384 -5.55 0.87 -18.52
C MET A 384 -4.31 0.98 -19.41
N LYS A 385 -4.41 0.80 -20.74
CA LYS A 385 -3.25 0.74 -21.64
C LYS A 385 -2.36 1.99 -21.57
N LEU A 386 -2.97 3.17 -21.65
CA LEU A 386 -2.24 4.45 -21.59
C LEU A 386 -1.57 4.64 -20.23
N GLN A 387 -2.26 4.33 -19.13
CA GLN A 387 -1.72 4.38 -17.78
C GLN A 387 -0.50 3.45 -17.63
N THR A 388 -0.58 2.20 -18.09
CA THR A 388 0.50 1.23 -18.02
C THR A 388 1.75 1.71 -18.76
N ILE A 389 1.58 2.20 -20.00
CA ILE A 389 2.69 2.73 -20.80
C ILE A 389 3.32 3.95 -20.12
N SER A 390 2.49 4.89 -19.67
CA SER A 390 2.98 6.11 -19.01
C SER A 390 3.73 5.81 -17.72
N TYR A 391 3.24 4.88 -16.89
CA TYR A 391 3.91 4.47 -15.67
C TYR A 391 5.23 3.75 -15.94
N SER A 392 5.30 2.95 -17.00
CA SER A 392 6.55 2.30 -17.40
C SER A 392 7.62 3.31 -17.81
N ILE A 393 7.25 4.28 -18.64
CA ILE A 393 8.16 5.37 -19.06
C ILE A 393 8.57 6.22 -17.86
N ALA A 394 7.60 6.62 -17.03
CA ALA A 394 7.83 7.41 -15.84
C ALA A 394 8.79 6.72 -14.84
N SER A 395 8.62 5.40 -14.63
CA SER A 395 9.52 4.64 -13.75
C SER A 395 10.97 4.70 -14.21
N VAL A 396 11.23 4.46 -15.51
CA VAL A 396 12.60 4.53 -16.06
C VAL A 396 13.16 5.94 -15.98
N ALA A 397 12.39 6.94 -16.43
CA ALA A 397 12.80 8.34 -16.41
C ALA A 397 13.12 8.84 -14.98
N ARG A 398 12.35 8.39 -13.99
CA ARG A 398 12.58 8.72 -12.59
C ARG A 398 13.93 8.25 -12.09
N PHE A 399 14.29 6.98 -12.32
CA PHE A 399 15.61 6.47 -11.90
C PHE A 399 16.73 7.23 -12.57
N ILE A 400 16.62 7.52 -13.87
CA ILE A 400 17.62 8.32 -14.61
C ILE A 400 17.79 9.71 -13.97
N LEU A 401 16.69 10.40 -13.69
CA LEU A 401 16.73 11.72 -13.06
C LEU A 401 17.39 11.67 -11.67
N ILE A 402 17.01 10.72 -10.83
CA ILE A 402 17.56 10.59 -9.47
C ILE A 402 19.08 10.37 -9.54
N PHE A 403 19.55 9.43 -10.37
CA PHE A 403 20.98 9.13 -10.48
C PHE A 403 21.78 10.31 -11.03
N ILE A 404 21.27 11.01 -12.05
CA ILE A 404 21.93 12.20 -12.60
C ILE A 404 22.06 13.27 -11.51
N PHE A 405 20.96 13.66 -10.87
CA PHE A 405 21.00 14.74 -9.88
C PHE A 405 21.77 14.40 -8.62
N ALA A 406 21.77 13.13 -8.19
CA ALA A 406 22.58 12.67 -7.07
C ALA A 406 24.09 12.86 -7.35
N GLN A 407 24.54 12.61 -8.60
CA GLN A 407 25.94 12.83 -9.00
C GLN A 407 26.36 14.31 -9.02
N PHE A 408 25.42 15.23 -9.27
CA PHE A 408 25.68 16.66 -9.26
C PHE A 408 25.53 17.33 -7.89
N GLY A 409 25.51 16.55 -6.80
CA GLY A 409 25.40 17.07 -5.44
C GLY A 409 24.00 17.53 -5.05
N GLY A 410 22.97 16.97 -5.69
CA GLY A 410 21.58 17.23 -5.35
C GLY A 410 21.21 16.74 -3.95
N SER A 411 20.21 17.37 -3.34
CA SER A 411 19.65 16.95 -2.05
C SER A 411 18.77 15.72 -2.19
N TRP A 412 18.53 14.98 -1.09
CA TRP A 412 17.71 13.77 -1.05
C TRP A 412 16.27 13.98 -1.54
N ASP A 413 15.73 15.18 -1.46
CA ASP A 413 14.39 15.53 -1.92
C ASP A 413 14.21 15.45 -3.45
N ILE A 414 15.31 15.29 -4.22
CA ILE A 414 15.23 14.98 -5.65
C ILE A 414 14.46 13.69 -5.91
N VAL A 415 14.46 12.74 -4.98
CA VAL A 415 13.67 11.51 -5.07
C VAL A 415 12.17 11.81 -5.11
N VAL A 416 11.73 12.83 -4.36
CA VAL A 416 10.34 13.31 -4.32
C VAL A 416 10.02 14.12 -5.57
N TRP A 417 10.88 15.10 -5.92
CA TRP A 417 10.75 15.91 -7.12
C TRP A 417 10.68 15.08 -8.39
N SER A 418 11.57 14.08 -8.53
CA SER A 418 11.60 13.23 -9.73
C SER A 418 10.27 12.51 -9.92
N THR A 419 9.65 12.01 -8.85
CA THR A 419 8.36 11.31 -8.94
C THR A 419 7.24 12.26 -9.38
N ALA A 420 7.20 13.48 -8.84
CA ALA A 420 6.23 14.49 -9.24
C ALA A 420 6.40 14.87 -10.72
N LEU A 421 7.64 15.13 -11.16
CA LEU A 421 7.94 15.56 -12.52
C LEU A 421 7.60 14.51 -13.58
N VAL A 422 7.96 13.24 -13.34
CA VAL A 422 7.73 12.16 -14.34
C VAL A 422 6.27 11.75 -14.47
N LEU A 423 5.44 12.03 -13.47
CA LEU A 423 4.00 11.73 -13.51
C LEU A 423 3.15 12.86 -14.11
N LEU A 424 3.67 14.07 -14.16
CA LEU A 424 2.95 15.22 -14.77
C LEU A 424 2.49 14.96 -16.20
N PRO A 425 3.32 14.39 -17.11
CA PRO A 425 2.87 14.06 -18.47
C PRO A 425 1.68 13.12 -18.49
N TYR A 426 1.67 12.09 -17.62
CA TYR A 426 0.53 11.19 -17.50
C TYR A 426 -0.73 11.94 -17.08
N CYS A 427 -0.65 12.82 -16.10
CA CYS A 427 -1.78 13.63 -15.64
C CYS A 427 -2.40 14.43 -16.77
N ILE A 428 -1.57 15.03 -17.64
CA ILE A 428 -2.02 15.85 -18.76
C ILE A 428 -2.60 14.98 -19.89
N ILE A 429 -1.84 13.98 -20.34
CA ILE A 429 -2.23 13.14 -21.49
C ILE A 429 -3.49 12.32 -21.17
N GLN A 430 -3.55 11.70 -19.99
CA GLN A 430 -4.73 10.91 -19.60
C GLN A 430 -5.97 11.78 -19.40
N HIS A 431 -5.79 13.01 -18.91
CA HIS A 431 -6.87 13.98 -18.80
C HIS A 431 -7.48 14.29 -20.18
N ILE A 432 -6.64 14.61 -21.16
CA ILE A 432 -7.05 14.91 -22.53
C ILE A 432 -7.72 13.69 -23.19
N ASP A 433 -7.14 12.49 -23.03
CA ASP A 433 -7.71 11.23 -23.55
C ASP A 433 -9.13 10.98 -23.01
N LEU A 434 -9.34 11.17 -21.71
CA LEU A 434 -10.65 11.00 -21.08
C LEU A 434 -11.68 12.03 -21.57
N ASP A 435 -11.29 13.30 -21.67
CA ASP A 435 -12.20 14.35 -22.15
C ASP A 435 -12.60 14.12 -23.61
N ILE A 436 -11.66 13.74 -24.49
CA ILE A 436 -11.95 13.36 -25.89
C ILE A 436 -12.86 12.15 -25.95
N TYR A 437 -12.55 11.09 -25.18
CA TYR A 437 -13.35 9.87 -25.16
C TYR A 437 -14.80 10.14 -24.77
N PHE A 438 -15.03 10.85 -23.67
CA PHE A 438 -16.40 11.14 -23.21
C PHE A 438 -17.14 12.04 -24.21
N ASN A 439 -16.48 13.02 -24.82
CA ASN A 439 -17.10 13.88 -25.83
C ASN A 439 -17.57 13.06 -27.06
N ASN A 440 -16.73 12.15 -27.54
CA ASN A 440 -17.06 11.30 -28.68
C ASN A 440 -18.22 10.35 -28.35
N LYS A 441 -18.17 9.69 -27.18
CA LYS A 441 -19.25 8.76 -26.77
C LYS A 441 -20.61 9.44 -26.54
N ILE A 442 -20.60 10.69 -26.05
CA ILE A 442 -21.82 11.48 -25.86
C ILE A 442 -22.42 11.86 -27.24
N LYS A 443 -21.58 12.27 -28.20
CA LYS A 443 -22.02 12.57 -29.57
C LYS A 443 -22.60 11.36 -30.29
N GLU A 444 -21.92 10.19 -30.20
CA GLU A 444 -22.40 8.92 -30.73
C GLU A 444 -23.79 8.53 -30.18
N GLY A 445 -23.99 8.72 -28.85
CA GLY A 445 -25.27 8.42 -28.21
C GLY A 445 -26.40 9.43 -28.49
N GLN A 446 -26.09 10.61 -29.03
CA GLN A 446 -27.08 11.61 -29.49
C GLN A 446 -27.52 11.38 -30.95
N GLN A 447 -26.76 10.57 -31.70
CA GLN A 447 -27.04 10.26 -33.10
C GLN A 447 -27.80 8.93 -33.26
N GLN A 448 -27.95 8.16 -32.20
CA GLN A 448 -28.82 6.96 -32.09
C GLN A 448 -30.13 7.31 -31.38
#